data_7f027a602d08b847e0d622c34ce7172a
#
_entry.id   7f027a602d08b847e0d622c34ce7172a
#
_cell.length_a   1.000
_cell.length_b   1.000
_cell.length_c   1.000
_cell.angle_alpha   90.00
_cell.angle_beta   90.00
_cell.angle_gamma   90.00
#
_symmetry.space_group_name_H-M   'P 1'
#
loop_
_entity.id
_entity.type
_entity.pdbx_description
1 polymer ?
#
loop_
_entity_poly.entity_id
_entity_poly.type
_entity_poly.pdbx_seq_one_letter_code
_entity_poly.pdbx_strand_id
1 'polypeptide(L)'
;GLQALLGETTKNPTPIKKKPNNKTSPTTKTPTNELNISTITTNQYQPRTSFDEKKLKELSDSIKKHGVIQPVLVRQEGANYELIAGERRLRASKLAGLKKIPAVVAKISNTQSLEIAILENVQREDLNPLEVSKGYQRLREEFGYTQEQVAKSVGKPRSSIANSLRLLALPPKVQKELEKGTISEGHGKVLLGVEHNKIDQLLESVTKEGLSVRALEKLLEEQPSSTKNKKEKSRDEINLESALSSKLGSKVSIEDTKGKGKMVIKYYSYDELDGII
;
A
#
# COMPACT_ATOMS: atom_id res chain seq x y z
N GLY A 1 -3.11 -41.44 5.89
CA GLY A 1 -4.41 -41.25 6.51
C GLY A 1 -5.38 -40.33 5.75
N LEU A 2 -5.20 -40.07 4.42
CA LEU A 2 -6.08 -39.13 3.67
C LEU A 2 -6.87 -39.83 2.53
N GLN A 3 -6.88 -41.17 2.51
CA GLN A 3 -7.58 -41.98 1.49
C GLN A 3 -8.98 -42.49 1.92
N ALA A 4 -9.45 -42.18 3.12
CA ALA A 4 -10.70 -42.74 3.66
C ALA A 4 -11.93 -41.82 3.53
N LEU A 5 -11.90 -40.73 2.77
CA LEU A 5 -13.00 -39.76 2.64
C LEU A 5 -13.53 -39.55 1.21
N LEU A 6 -13.11 -40.38 0.26
CA LEU A 6 -13.69 -40.39 -1.10
C LEU A 6 -14.37 -41.72 -1.35
N GLY A 7 -15.69 -41.75 -1.06
CA GLY A 7 -16.56 -42.87 -1.33
C GLY A 7 -16.61 -43.20 -2.82
N GLU A 8 -16.44 -44.48 -3.12
CA GLU A 8 -16.63 -45.07 -4.42
C GLU A 8 -18.09 -44.95 -4.90
N THR A 9 -18.30 -44.45 -6.09
CA THR A 9 -19.48 -44.82 -6.89
C THR A 9 -19.02 -45.06 -8.34
N THR A 10 -18.95 -46.32 -8.65
CA THR A 10 -18.83 -46.88 -9.99
C THR A 10 -20.06 -46.59 -10.84
N LYS A 11 -19.91 -45.87 -11.95
CA LYS A 11 -20.76 -46.07 -13.15
C LYS A 11 -19.98 -45.71 -14.43
N ASN A 12 -19.89 -46.64 -15.37
CA ASN A 12 -19.24 -46.55 -16.68
C ASN A 12 -19.77 -45.41 -17.54
N PRO A 13 -18.95 -44.60 -18.20
CA PRO A 13 -19.42 -43.70 -19.23
C PRO A 13 -19.23 -44.27 -20.65
N THR A 14 -20.28 -44.18 -21.43
CA THR A 14 -20.36 -44.34 -22.86
C THR A 14 -19.48 -43.34 -23.59
N PRO A 15 -18.87 -43.64 -24.76
CA PRO A 15 -17.92 -42.78 -25.46
C PRO A 15 -18.62 -41.61 -26.15
N ILE A 16 -18.37 -40.39 -25.69
CA ILE A 16 -18.81 -39.15 -26.34
C ILE A 16 -17.73 -38.68 -27.33
N LYS A 17 -18.14 -38.49 -28.59
CA LYS A 17 -17.34 -37.98 -29.71
C LYS A 17 -16.69 -36.64 -29.36
N LYS A 18 -15.36 -36.55 -29.50
CA LYS A 18 -14.57 -35.32 -29.37
C LYS A 18 -14.94 -34.31 -30.47
N LYS A 19 -15.54 -33.17 -30.09
CA LYS A 19 -15.52 -31.95 -30.90
C LYS A 19 -14.23 -31.17 -30.60
N PRO A 20 -13.61 -30.52 -31.60
CA PRO A 20 -12.36 -29.78 -31.39
C PRO A 20 -12.63 -28.56 -30.51
N ASN A 21 -11.95 -28.51 -29.37
CA ASN A 21 -12.03 -27.44 -28.38
C ASN A 21 -11.21 -26.25 -28.87
N ASN A 22 -11.86 -25.30 -29.52
CA ASN A 22 -11.29 -24.02 -29.90
C ASN A 22 -11.27 -23.14 -28.62
N LYS A 23 -10.17 -23.18 -27.84
CA LYS A 23 -9.90 -22.28 -26.76
C LYS A 23 -9.56 -20.89 -27.30
N THR A 24 -10.53 -20.14 -27.71
CA THR A 24 -10.42 -18.70 -27.85
C THR A 24 -10.69 -18.10 -26.47
N SER A 25 -9.62 -17.66 -25.80
CA SER A 25 -9.72 -16.71 -24.70
C SER A 25 -10.53 -15.49 -25.18
N PRO A 26 -11.49 -14.96 -24.40
CA PRO A 26 -12.21 -13.76 -24.80
C PRO A 26 -11.26 -12.57 -24.67
N THR A 27 -10.52 -12.27 -25.71
CA THR A 27 -9.93 -10.94 -25.91
C THR A 27 -11.10 -10.02 -26.22
N THR A 28 -11.61 -9.36 -25.21
CA THR A 28 -12.51 -8.22 -25.39
C THR A 28 -11.72 -7.13 -26.12
N LYS A 29 -11.81 -7.15 -27.45
CA LYS A 29 -11.28 -6.07 -28.31
C LYS A 29 -12.14 -4.85 -28.05
N THR A 30 -11.78 -4.02 -27.09
CA THR A 30 -12.28 -2.67 -26.98
C THR A 30 -12.00 -1.98 -28.32
N PRO A 31 -12.98 -1.36 -28.99
CA PRO A 31 -12.77 -0.73 -30.27
C PRO A 31 -11.70 0.35 -30.13
N THR A 32 -10.59 0.16 -30.79
CA THR A 32 -9.49 1.11 -30.83
C THR A 32 -9.74 2.07 -31.99
N ASN A 33 -9.92 3.33 -31.70
CA ASN A 33 -10.11 4.38 -32.70
C ASN A 33 -8.79 5.09 -32.96
N GLU A 34 -8.50 5.42 -34.22
CA GLU A 34 -7.39 6.32 -34.54
C GLU A 34 -7.86 7.78 -34.39
N LEU A 35 -7.29 8.50 -33.44
CA LEU A 35 -7.60 9.90 -33.17
C LEU A 35 -6.47 10.82 -33.63
N ASN A 36 -6.82 12.02 -34.10
CA ASN A 36 -5.86 13.05 -34.38
C ASN A 36 -5.19 13.52 -33.08
N ILE A 37 -3.87 13.58 -33.06
CA ILE A 37 -3.09 13.98 -31.87
C ILE A 37 -3.41 15.43 -31.49
N SER A 38 -3.78 16.28 -32.45
CA SER A 38 -4.17 17.68 -32.21
C SER A 38 -5.49 17.85 -31.44
N THR A 39 -6.37 16.84 -31.49
CA THR A 39 -7.66 16.88 -30.75
C THR A 39 -7.55 16.33 -29.34
N ILE A 40 -6.36 15.85 -28.94
CA ILE A 40 -6.15 15.29 -27.61
C ILE A 40 -5.48 16.33 -26.70
N THR A 41 -6.22 16.76 -25.67
CA THR A 41 -5.73 17.63 -24.59
C THR A 41 -5.19 16.81 -23.43
N THR A 42 -4.15 17.29 -22.77
CA THR A 42 -3.60 16.65 -21.58
C THR A 42 -4.36 17.10 -20.35
N ASN A 43 -4.59 16.18 -19.42
CA ASN A 43 -5.30 16.50 -18.18
C ASN A 43 -4.44 17.41 -17.29
N GLN A 44 -5.03 18.51 -16.78
CA GLN A 44 -4.37 19.48 -15.88
C GLN A 44 -3.94 18.87 -14.53
N TYR A 45 -4.52 17.73 -14.15
CA TYR A 45 -4.26 17.05 -12.87
C TYR A 45 -3.13 16.02 -12.92
N GLN A 46 -2.37 15.96 -14.03
CA GLN A 46 -1.23 15.02 -14.13
C GLN A 46 0.01 15.59 -13.43
N PRO A 47 0.49 14.98 -12.34
CA PRO A 47 1.55 15.54 -11.48
C PRO A 47 2.96 15.38 -12.06
N ARG A 48 3.13 14.77 -13.24
CA ARG A 48 4.46 14.50 -13.79
C ARG A 48 5.01 15.72 -14.52
N THR A 49 5.78 16.56 -13.81
CA THR A 49 6.44 17.74 -14.35
C THR A 49 7.80 17.46 -14.98
N SER A 50 8.50 16.39 -14.59
CA SER A 50 9.80 16.02 -15.15
C SER A 50 9.74 14.71 -15.94
N PHE A 51 10.19 14.76 -17.18
CA PHE A 51 10.35 13.58 -18.04
C PHE A 51 11.81 13.45 -18.39
N ASP A 52 12.36 12.25 -18.26
CA ASP A 52 13.67 11.89 -18.76
C ASP A 52 13.65 11.96 -20.29
N GLU A 53 14.30 12.99 -20.83
CA GLU A 53 14.32 13.27 -22.27
C GLU A 53 14.96 12.13 -23.07
N LYS A 54 15.97 11.45 -22.53
CA LYS A 54 16.61 10.31 -23.17
C LYS A 54 15.63 9.17 -23.37
N LYS A 55 14.92 8.78 -22.30
CA LYS A 55 13.90 7.73 -22.36
C LYS A 55 12.70 8.11 -23.22
N LEU A 56 12.37 9.38 -23.33
CA LEU A 56 11.30 9.85 -24.21
C LEU A 56 11.71 9.78 -25.67
N LYS A 57 12.95 10.10 -25.98
CA LYS A 57 13.53 9.99 -27.35
C LYS A 57 13.63 8.54 -27.81
N GLU A 58 14.09 7.62 -26.94
CA GLU A 58 14.11 6.17 -27.21
C GLU A 58 12.71 5.64 -27.55
N LEU A 59 11.71 6.05 -26.77
CA LEU A 59 10.31 5.68 -27.03
C LEU A 59 9.81 6.28 -28.35
N SER A 60 10.17 7.52 -28.68
CA SER A 60 9.82 8.15 -29.96
C SER A 60 10.42 7.39 -31.14
N ASP A 61 11.67 6.97 -31.06
CA ASP A 61 12.35 6.21 -32.11
C ASP A 61 11.73 4.81 -32.28
N SER A 62 11.34 4.17 -31.17
CA SER A 62 10.58 2.91 -31.22
C SER A 62 9.21 3.09 -31.88
N ILE A 63 8.50 4.18 -31.53
CA ILE A 63 7.19 4.49 -32.15
C ILE A 63 7.31 4.80 -33.65
N LYS A 64 8.38 5.43 -34.09
CA LYS A 64 8.65 5.65 -35.52
C LYS A 64 8.81 4.33 -36.30
N LYS A 65 9.42 3.31 -35.68
CA LYS A 65 9.71 2.02 -36.32
C LYS A 65 8.50 1.09 -36.29
N HIS A 66 7.80 1.01 -35.17
CA HIS A 66 6.78 -0.03 -34.92
C HIS A 66 5.37 0.52 -34.73
N GLY A 67 5.18 1.85 -34.76
CA GLY A 67 3.92 2.48 -34.39
C GLY A 67 3.64 2.41 -32.89
N VAL A 68 2.48 2.86 -32.50
CA VAL A 68 2.01 2.79 -31.09
C VAL A 68 1.29 1.46 -30.89
N ILE A 69 1.93 0.50 -30.25
CA ILE A 69 1.40 -0.85 -30.02
C ILE A 69 0.28 -0.82 -28.98
N GLN A 70 0.45 -0.05 -27.92
CA GLN A 70 -0.51 0.07 -26.83
C GLN A 70 -1.29 1.38 -26.98
N PRO A 71 -2.63 1.36 -27.18
CA PRO A 71 -3.42 2.58 -27.36
C PRO A 71 -3.38 3.47 -26.10
N VAL A 72 -3.58 4.77 -26.28
CA VAL A 72 -3.81 5.70 -25.19
C VAL A 72 -5.28 5.62 -24.75
N LEU A 73 -5.54 5.94 -23.49
CA LEU A 73 -6.90 6.01 -22.96
C LEU A 73 -7.32 7.47 -22.94
N VAL A 74 -8.44 7.77 -23.59
CA VAL A 74 -9.01 9.11 -23.66
C VAL A 74 -10.49 9.10 -23.30
N ARG A 75 -11.04 10.23 -22.89
CA ARG A 75 -12.48 10.45 -22.81
C ARG A 75 -12.90 11.57 -23.77
N GLN A 76 -14.12 11.52 -24.22
CA GLN A 76 -14.66 12.59 -25.06
C GLN A 76 -15.03 13.81 -24.18
N GLU A 77 -14.56 14.97 -24.59
CA GLU A 77 -14.88 16.25 -23.97
C GLU A 77 -15.33 17.23 -25.05
N GLY A 78 -16.65 17.28 -25.27
CA GLY A 78 -17.24 18.04 -26.39
C GLY A 78 -16.75 17.52 -27.74
N ALA A 79 -16.11 18.41 -28.54
CA ALA A 79 -15.51 18.07 -29.83
C ALA A 79 -14.08 17.51 -29.72
N ASN A 80 -13.45 17.59 -28.54
CA ASN A 80 -12.10 17.16 -28.28
C ASN A 80 -12.06 15.91 -27.39
N TYR A 81 -10.84 15.43 -27.13
CA TYR A 81 -10.60 14.29 -26.25
C TYR A 81 -9.62 14.71 -25.15
N GLU A 82 -9.89 14.31 -23.91
CA GLU A 82 -8.97 14.48 -22.80
C GLU A 82 -8.23 13.17 -22.54
N LEU A 83 -6.91 13.27 -22.41
CA LEU A 83 -6.06 12.12 -22.11
C LEU A 83 -6.21 11.71 -20.64
N ILE A 84 -6.60 10.45 -20.40
CA ILE A 84 -6.68 9.86 -19.07
C ILE A 84 -5.38 9.16 -18.71
N ALA A 85 -4.88 8.30 -19.62
CA ALA A 85 -3.64 7.55 -19.42
C ALA A 85 -2.83 7.41 -20.72
N GLY A 86 -1.50 7.45 -20.61
CA GLY A 86 -0.60 7.28 -21.74
C GLY A 86 0.16 8.53 -22.16
N GLU A 87 0.39 9.51 -21.25
CA GLU A 87 1.08 10.77 -21.53
C GLU A 87 2.43 10.59 -22.24
N ARG A 88 3.26 9.64 -21.80
CA ARG A 88 4.55 9.36 -22.45
C ARG A 88 4.38 8.95 -23.90
N ARG A 89 3.37 8.10 -24.18
CA ARG A 89 3.06 7.65 -25.55
C ARG A 89 2.58 8.78 -26.42
N LEU A 90 1.71 9.64 -25.91
CA LEU A 90 1.23 10.83 -26.61
C LEU A 90 2.38 11.78 -26.95
N ARG A 91 3.24 12.11 -25.98
CA ARG A 91 4.42 12.97 -26.20
C ARG A 91 5.41 12.38 -27.16
N ALA A 92 5.76 11.10 -26.98
CA ALA A 92 6.67 10.40 -27.89
C ALA A 92 6.09 10.31 -29.33
N SER A 93 4.76 10.17 -29.49
CA SER A 93 4.12 10.20 -30.79
C SER A 93 4.18 11.58 -31.43
N LYS A 94 4.02 12.67 -30.65
CA LYS A 94 4.23 14.04 -31.14
C LYS A 94 5.66 14.25 -31.60
N LEU A 95 6.67 13.79 -30.84
CA LEU A 95 8.09 13.86 -31.21
C LEU A 95 8.41 13.00 -32.42
N ALA A 96 7.71 11.87 -32.58
CA ALA A 96 7.84 11.00 -33.76
C ALA A 96 7.22 11.60 -35.03
N GLY A 97 6.48 12.73 -34.94
CA GLY A 97 5.80 13.37 -36.05
C GLY A 97 4.53 12.67 -36.54
N LEU A 98 3.93 11.81 -35.72
CA LEU A 98 2.69 11.17 -36.05
C LEU A 98 1.51 12.16 -36.00
N LYS A 99 0.61 12.07 -36.97
CA LYS A 99 -0.64 12.86 -36.99
C LYS A 99 -1.76 12.21 -36.22
N LYS A 100 -1.76 10.87 -36.13
CA LYS A 100 -2.78 10.07 -35.46
C LYS A 100 -2.17 9.10 -34.46
N ILE A 101 -2.94 8.73 -33.44
CA ILE A 101 -2.55 7.77 -32.42
C ILE A 101 -3.72 6.82 -32.16
N PRO A 102 -3.48 5.51 -31.97
CA PRO A 102 -4.52 4.59 -31.52
C PRO A 102 -4.96 4.94 -30.10
N ALA A 103 -6.27 5.08 -29.92
CA ALA A 103 -6.88 5.47 -28.65
C ALA A 103 -8.10 4.61 -28.33
N VAL A 104 -8.32 4.35 -27.08
CA VAL A 104 -9.56 3.79 -26.54
C VAL A 104 -10.37 4.95 -25.94
N VAL A 105 -11.56 5.16 -26.48
CA VAL A 105 -12.46 6.20 -25.96
C VAL A 105 -13.32 5.61 -24.85
N ALA A 106 -13.08 6.02 -23.62
CA ALA A 106 -13.87 5.60 -22.47
C ALA A 106 -15.03 6.58 -22.23
N LYS A 107 -16.23 6.03 -22.02
CA LYS A 107 -17.41 6.79 -21.58
C LYS A 107 -17.38 6.88 -20.05
N ILE A 108 -16.58 7.78 -19.52
CA ILE A 108 -16.43 7.97 -18.08
C ILE A 108 -16.67 9.42 -17.69
N SER A 109 -17.21 9.63 -16.48
CA SER A 109 -17.42 10.96 -15.92
C SER A 109 -16.08 11.63 -15.56
N ASN A 110 -16.12 12.96 -15.32
CA ASN A 110 -14.94 13.70 -14.81
C ASN A 110 -14.40 13.08 -13.53
N THR A 111 -15.30 12.70 -12.63
CA THR A 111 -14.96 12.07 -11.35
C THR A 111 -14.25 10.73 -11.54
N GLN A 112 -14.76 9.86 -12.41
CA GLN A 112 -14.12 8.57 -12.72
C GLN A 112 -12.78 8.74 -13.44
N SER A 113 -12.65 9.77 -14.30
CA SER A 113 -11.37 10.08 -14.96
C SER A 113 -10.31 10.47 -13.94
N LEU A 114 -10.65 11.34 -12.99
CA LEU A 114 -9.76 11.75 -11.92
C LEU A 114 -9.39 10.59 -10.99
N GLU A 115 -10.36 9.75 -10.65
CA GLU A 115 -10.14 8.53 -9.86
C GLU A 115 -9.10 7.60 -10.51
N ILE A 116 -9.28 7.29 -11.80
CA ILE A 116 -8.35 6.44 -12.56
C ILE A 116 -6.96 7.08 -12.60
N ALA A 117 -6.88 8.39 -12.82
CA ALA A 117 -5.60 9.10 -12.86
C ALA A 117 -4.86 9.05 -11.51
N ILE A 118 -5.57 9.18 -10.39
CA ILE A 118 -4.98 9.06 -9.05
C ILE A 118 -4.52 7.61 -8.79
N LEU A 119 -5.34 6.62 -9.13
CA LEU A 119 -5.00 5.21 -8.95
C LEU A 119 -3.78 4.81 -9.79
N GLU A 120 -3.72 5.23 -11.05
CA GLU A 120 -2.56 4.97 -11.92
C GLU A 120 -1.29 5.61 -11.34
N ASN A 121 -1.40 6.87 -10.90
CA ASN A 121 -0.27 7.57 -10.32
C ASN A 121 0.23 6.89 -9.04
N VAL A 122 -0.66 6.48 -8.14
CA VAL A 122 -0.31 5.83 -6.85
C VAL A 122 0.33 4.44 -7.05
N GLN A 123 0.07 3.77 -8.18
CA GLN A 123 0.66 2.47 -8.51
C GLN A 123 2.06 2.56 -9.15
N ARG A 124 2.60 3.76 -9.29
CA ARG A 124 3.96 3.95 -9.82
C ARG A 124 5.02 3.52 -8.80
N GLU A 125 6.10 2.94 -9.28
CA GLU A 125 7.20 2.44 -8.44
C GLU A 125 8.16 3.55 -7.96
N ASP A 126 8.12 4.73 -8.59
CA ASP A 126 9.05 5.84 -8.38
C ASP A 126 8.53 6.91 -7.40
N LEU A 127 7.41 6.67 -6.73
CA LEU A 127 6.82 7.60 -5.76
C LEU A 127 7.50 7.51 -4.39
N ASN A 128 7.66 8.68 -3.77
CA ASN A 128 8.05 8.71 -2.36
C ASN A 128 6.86 8.34 -1.43
N PRO A 129 7.13 7.90 -0.18
CA PRO A 129 6.07 7.47 0.74
C PRO A 129 5.00 8.52 1.03
N LEU A 130 5.34 9.81 1.00
CA LEU A 130 4.38 10.89 1.23
C LEU A 130 3.50 11.16 0.01
N GLU A 131 4.04 11.05 -1.21
CA GLU A 131 3.23 11.15 -2.43
C GLU A 131 2.18 10.04 -2.49
N VAL A 132 2.58 8.82 -2.16
CA VAL A 132 1.66 7.68 -2.05
C VAL A 132 0.58 7.97 -1.00
N SER A 133 0.97 8.48 0.17
CA SER A 133 0.04 8.82 1.26
C SER A 133 -0.93 9.92 0.86
N LYS A 134 -0.46 10.98 0.20
CA LYS A 134 -1.29 12.06 -0.37
C LYS A 134 -2.28 11.52 -1.41
N GLY A 135 -1.84 10.57 -2.26
CA GLY A 135 -2.73 9.90 -3.20
C GLY A 135 -3.85 9.12 -2.52
N TYR A 136 -3.54 8.36 -1.46
CA TYR A 136 -4.56 7.66 -0.67
C TYR A 136 -5.51 8.62 0.05
N GLN A 137 -5.00 9.74 0.56
CA GLN A 137 -5.83 10.76 1.19
C GLN A 137 -6.82 11.35 0.18
N ARG A 138 -6.37 11.70 -1.03
CA ARG A 138 -7.23 12.22 -2.09
C ARG A 138 -8.33 11.23 -2.48
N LEU A 139 -8.03 9.94 -2.62
CA LEU A 139 -9.05 8.91 -2.87
C LEU A 139 -10.13 8.89 -1.78
N ARG A 140 -9.75 9.15 -0.52
CA ARG A 140 -10.70 9.20 0.58
C ARG A 140 -11.53 10.49 0.61
N GLU A 141 -10.90 11.63 0.39
CA GLU A 141 -11.54 12.95 0.53
C GLU A 141 -12.38 13.32 -0.70
N GLU A 142 -11.87 13.05 -1.91
CA GLU A 142 -12.53 13.43 -3.16
C GLU A 142 -13.57 12.39 -3.62
N PHE A 143 -13.39 11.11 -3.29
CA PHE A 143 -14.25 10.00 -3.75
C PHE A 143 -14.95 9.24 -2.63
N GLY A 144 -14.73 9.62 -1.36
CA GLY A 144 -15.39 8.98 -0.22
C GLY A 144 -14.93 7.56 0.06
N TYR A 145 -13.76 7.14 -0.42
CA TYR A 145 -13.27 5.79 -0.23
C TYR A 145 -12.97 5.49 1.23
N THR A 146 -13.38 4.33 1.70
CA THR A 146 -12.88 3.77 2.95
C THR A 146 -11.44 3.26 2.78
N GLN A 147 -10.69 3.12 3.86
CA GLN A 147 -9.35 2.53 3.81
C GLN A 147 -9.34 1.12 3.20
N GLU A 148 -10.40 0.37 3.38
CA GLU A 148 -10.55 -0.97 2.81
C GLU A 148 -10.76 -0.93 1.29
N GLN A 149 -11.56 0.01 0.80
CA GLN A 149 -11.75 0.22 -0.64
C GLN A 149 -10.46 0.67 -1.32
N VAL A 150 -9.72 1.62 -0.71
CA VAL A 150 -8.38 2.00 -1.21
C VAL A 150 -7.46 0.79 -1.24
N ALA A 151 -7.43 -0.02 -0.18
CA ALA A 151 -6.60 -1.21 -0.10
C ALA A 151 -6.88 -2.20 -1.24
N LYS A 152 -8.16 -2.47 -1.51
CA LYS A 152 -8.60 -3.32 -2.63
C LYS A 152 -8.20 -2.75 -3.99
N SER A 153 -8.37 -1.44 -4.21
CA SER A 153 -8.06 -0.78 -5.48
C SER A 153 -6.57 -0.80 -5.83
N VAL A 154 -5.70 -0.72 -4.81
CA VAL A 154 -4.24 -0.71 -5.02
C VAL A 154 -3.58 -2.07 -4.76
N GLY A 155 -4.34 -3.10 -4.36
CA GLY A 155 -3.82 -4.43 -4.09
C GLY A 155 -2.90 -4.53 -2.86
N LYS A 156 -3.12 -3.69 -1.84
CA LYS A 156 -2.33 -3.67 -0.60
C LYS A 156 -3.18 -3.99 0.63
N PRO A 157 -2.59 -4.50 1.73
CA PRO A 157 -3.31 -4.70 2.98
C PRO A 157 -3.85 -3.37 3.54
N ARG A 158 -5.03 -3.40 4.18
CA ARG A 158 -5.63 -2.22 4.85
C ARG A 158 -4.68 -1.57 5.87
N SER A 159 -3.92 -2.40 6.60
CA SER A 159 -2.93 -1.92 7.57
C SER A 159 -1.83 -1.07 6.93
N SER A 160 -1.40 -1.40 5.72
CA SER A 160 -0.43 -0.60 4.96
C SER A 160 -1.00 0.77 4.60
N ILE A 161 -2.26 0.82 4.14
CA ILE A 161 -2.94 2.09 3.82
C ILE A 161 -3.07 2.96 5.08
N ALA A 162 -3.50 2.36 6.21
CA ALA A 162 -3.61 3.08 7.47
C ALA A 162 -2.26 3.67 7.93
N ASN A 163 -1.17 2.90 7.82
CA ASN A 163 0.17 3.35 8.18
C ASN A 163 0.66 4.47 7.25
N SER A 164 0.47 4.33 5.95
CA SER A 164 0.83 5.40 5.00
C SER A 164 0.07 6.70 5.28
N LEU A 165 -1.24 6.64 5.53
CA LEU A 165 -2.04 7.83 5.87
C LEU A 165 -1.56 8.50 7.17
N ARG A 166 -1.12 7.73 8.16
CA ARG A 166 -0.56 8.27 9.39
C ARG A 166 0.72 9.09 9.18
N LEU A 167 1.51 8.80 8.14
CA LEU A 167 2.73 9.58 7.83
C LEU A 167 2.44 11.04 7.57
N LEU A 168 1.24 11.38 7.10
CA LEU A 168 0.81 12.76 6.88
C LEU A 168 0.60 13.55 8.18
N ALA A 169 0.47 12.86 9.30
CA ALA A 169 0.36 13.48 10.63
C ALA A 169 1.73 13.79 11.26
N LEU A 170 2.84 13.39 10.64
CA LEU A 170 4.19 13.70 11.13
C LEU A 170 4.49 15.20 11.01
N PRO A 171 5.38 15.73 11.86
CA PRO A 171 5.84 17.11 11.74
C PRO A 171 6.46 17.40 10.37
N PRO A 172 6.34 18.65 9.85
CA PRO A 172 6.84 19.03 8.54
C PRO A 172 8.34 18.73 8.32
N LYS A 173 9.16 18.80 9.36
CA LYS A 173 10.59 18.46 9.30
C LYS A 173 10.80 16.99 8.93
N VAL A 174 10.06 16.07 9.58
CA VAL A 174 10.12 14.63 9.32
C VAL A 174 9.61 14.32 7.93
N GLN A 175 8.50 14.96 7.52
CA GLN A 175 7.96 14.79 6.18
C GLN A 175 8.98 15.20 5.11
N LYS A 176 9.70 16.30 5.30
CA LYS A 176 10.73 16.76 4.38
C LYS A 176 11.88 15.76 4.22
N GLU A 177 12.29 15.10 5.31
CA GLU A 177 13.35 14.08 5.24
C GLU A 177 12.85 12.77 4.60
N LEU A 178 11.56 12.44 4.77
CA LEU A 178 10.90 11.35 4.03
C LEU A 178 10.83 11.64 2.52
N GLU A 179 10.51 12.89 2.13
CA GLU A 179 10.48 13.31 0.73
C GLU A 179 11.83 13.24 0.05
N LYS A 180 12.91 13.60 0.77
CA LYS A 180 14.29 13.49 0.30
C LYS A 180 14.81 12.05 0.24
N GLY A 181 14.12 11.09 0.89
CA GLY A 181 14.58 9.71 1.03
C GLY A 181 15.74 9.56 2.05
N THR A 182 16.04 10.58 2.84
CA THR A 182 17.07 10.52 3.92
C THR A 182 16.66 9.55 5.00
N ILE A 183 15.35 9.45 5.26
CA ILE A 183 14.75 8.48 6.17
C ILE A 183 13.69 7.65 5.43
N SER A 184 13.53 6.39 5.84
CA SER A 184 12.58 5.47 5.23
C SER A 184 11.18 5.55 5.85
N GLU A 185 10.16 4.97 5.17
CA GLU A 185 8.82 4.81 5.72
C GLU A 185 8.82 4.10 7.10
N GLY A 186 9.75 3.16 7.31
CA GLY A 186 9.94 2.47 8.58
C GLY A 186 10.29 3.43 9.71
N HIS A 187 11.24 4.34 9.49
CA HIS A 187 11.58 5.38 10.46
C HIS A 187 10.38 6.28 10.76
N GLY A 188 9.63 6.69 9.73
CA GLY A 188 8.41 7.46 9.91
C GLY A 188 7.37 6.77 10.80
N LYS A 189 7.18 5.45 10.63
CA LYS A 189 6.26 4.65 11.47
C LYS A 189 6.67 4.63 12.92
N VAL A 190 7.95 4.48 13.21
CA VAL A 190 8.49 4.50 14.57
C VAL A 190 8.28 5.89 15.21
N LEU A 191 8.61 6.95 14.49
CA LEU A 191 8.45 8.32 14.95
C LEU A 191 7.00 8.73 15.23
N LEU A 192 6.02 8.10 14.57
CA LEU A 192 4.58 8.29 14.86
C LEU A 192 4.18 7.82 16.27
N GLY A 193 4.95 6.94 16.89
CA GLY A 193 4.73 6.44 18.25
C GLY A 193 5.43 7.27 19.33
N VAL A 194 6.18 8.33 18.96
CA VAL A 194 7.01 9.10 19.86
C VAL A 194 6.32 10.42 20.24
N GLU A 195 6.58 10.89 21.47
CA GLU A 195 6.15 12.20 21.92
C GLU A 195 6.77 13.32 21.06
N HIS A 196 5.96 14.33 20.75
CA HIS A 196 6.33 15.40 19.81
C HIS A 196 7.63 16.14 20.17
N ASN A 197 7.90 16.31 21.46
CA ASN A 197 9.10 16.96 21.99
C ASN A 197 10.40 16.18 21.72
N LYS A 198 10.32 14.85 21.50
CA LYS A 198 11.47 13.97 21.25
C LYS A 198 11.73 13.73 19.78
N ILE A 199 10.77 14.04 18.90
CA ILE A 199 10.86 13.72 17.46
C ILE A 199 12.04 14.44 16.82
N ASP A 200 12.26 15.72 17.11
CA ASP A 200 13.34 16.49 16.50
C ASP A 200 14.73 15.91 16.86
N GLN A 201 14.94 15.52 18.13
CA GLN A 201 16.19 14.91 18.58
C GLN A 201 16.43 13.55 17.91
N LEU A 202 15.42 12.71 17.87
CA LEU A 202 15.51 11.38 17.23
C LEU A 202 15.72 11.49 15.72
N LEU A 203 15.07 12.47 15.07
CA LEU A 203 15.29 12.75 13.65
C LEU A 203 16.75 13.14 13.38
N GLU A 204 17.35 13.94 14.24
CA GLU A 204 18.76 14.29 14.12
C GLU A 204 19.68 13.08 14.28
N SER A 205 19.42 12.22 15.27
CA SER A 205 20.21 10.99 15.43
C SER A 205 20.08 10.08 14.20
N VAL A 206 18.87 9.89 13.66
CA VAL A 206 18.66 9.08 12.45
C VAL A 206 19.39 9.68 11.24
N THR A 207 19.33 11.00 11.07
CA THR A 207 19.91 11.65 9.87
C THR A 207 21.43 11.81 9.95
N LYS A 208 22.01 12.07 11.14
CA LYS A 208 23.45 12.27 11.33
C LYS A 208 24.22 10.96 11.50
N GLU A 209 23.66 10.02 12.25
CA GLU A 209 24.30 8.74 12.59
C GLU A 209 23.93 7.61 11.63
N GLY A 210 22.96 7.84 10.74
CA GLY A 210 22.51 6.82 9.78
C GLY A 210 21.86 5.61 10.44
N LEU A 211 21.13 5.81 11.55
CA LEU A 211 20.53 4.72 12.32
C LEU A 211 19.55 3.91 11.47
N SER A 212 19.59 2.60 11.60
CA SER A 212 18.57 1.73 11.02
C SER A 212 17.26 1.80 11.81
N VAL A 213 16.14 1.39 11.19
CA VAL A 213 14.83 1.33 11.86
C VAL A 213 14.90 0.53 13.17
N ARG A 214 15.59 -0.63 13.15
CA ARG A 214 15.78 -1.47 14.34
C ARG A 214 16.61 -0.80 15.42
N ALA A 215 17.64 -0.04 15.04
CA ALA A 215 18.45 0.70 16.00
C ALA A 215 17.63 1.83 16.65
N LEU A 216 16.78 2.50 15.89
CA LEU A 216 15.85 3.51 16.40
C LEU A 216 14.80 2.90 17.36
N GLU A 217 14.22 1.74 17.02
CA GLU A 217 13.31 1.02 17.91
C GLU A 217 14.00 0.63 19.22
N LYS A 218 15.23 0.12 19.15
CA LYS A 218 16.02 -0.25 20.34
C LYS A 218 16.33 0.95 21.23
N LEU A 219 16.72 2.09 20.64
CA LEU A 219 16.92 3.33 21.37
C LEU A 219 15.67 3.79 22.12
N LEU A 220 14.49 3.58 21.53
CA LEU A 220 13.22 3.91 22.20
C LEU A 220 12.85 2.93 23.29
N GLU A 221 13.23 1.66 23.18
CA GLU A 221 13.04 0.65 24.22
C GLU A 221 13.97 0.88 25.41
N GLU A 222 15.20 1.32 25.16
CA GLU A 222 16.22 1.62 26.19
C GLU A 222 15.94 2.94 26.90
N GLN A 223 15.23 3.90 26.28
CA GLN A 223 14.75 5.10 26.97
C GLN A 223 13.52 4.72 27.79
N PRO A 224 13.55 4.85 29.13
CA PRO A 224 12.39 4.58 29.97
C PRO A 224 11.25 5.48 29.49
N SER A 225 10.25 4.88 28.83
CA SER A 225 9.05 5.58 28.39
C SER A 225 8.37 6.15 29.64
N SER A 226 8.37 7.48 29.73
CA SER A 226 7.74 8.24 30.84
C SER A 226 6.21 8.09 30.89
N THR A 227 5.60 7.25 30.06
CA THR A 227 4.15 7.09 29.94
C THR A 227 3.61 5.66 30.04
N LYS A 228 4.45 4.66 30.31
CA LYS A 228 3.89 3.52 31.04
C LYS A 228 3.94 3.91 32.52
N ASN A 229 2.86 4.47 33.02
CA ASN A 229 2.50 4.37 34.44
C ASN A 229 2.60 2.85 34.78
N LYS A 230 3.77 2.38 35.13
CA LYS A 230 3.87 1.24 36.03
C LYS A 230 3.23 1.79 37.32
N LYS A 231 1.92 1.59 37.45
CA LYS A 231 1.33 1.63 38.78
C LYS A 231 2.27 0.81 39.63
N GLU A 232 2.88 1.43 40.62
CA GLU A 232 3.62 0.70 41.62
C GLU A 232 2.65 -0.33 42.16
N LYS A 233 2.95 -1.61 41.88
CA LYS A 233 2.12 -2.71 42.36
C LYS A 233 2.08 -2.61 43.88
N SER A 234 0.90 -2.74 44.45
CA SER A 234 0.78 -2.77 45.91
C SER A 234 1.58 -3.97 46.45
N ARG A 235 2.03 -3.85 47.70
CA ARG A 235 2.72 -4.97 48.37
C ARG A 235 1.89 -6.24 48.35
N ASP A 236 0.57 -6.10 48.42
CA ASP A 236 -0.38 -7.23 48.41
C ASP A 236 -0.44 -7.89 47.03
N GLU A 237 -0.38 -7.11 45.95
CA GLU A 237 -0.31 -7.66 44.58
C GLU A 237 0.99 -8.43 44.35
N ILE A 238 2.13 -7.91 44.83
CA ILE A 238 3.44 -8.59 44.72
C ILE A 238 3.44 -9.89 45.53
N ASN A 239 2.90 -9.86 46.74
CA ASN A 239 2.82 -11.05 47.60
C ASN A 239 1.89 -12.12 46.97
N LEU A 240 0.77 -11.70 46.36
CA LEU A 240 -0.13 -12.63 45.69
C LEU A 240 0.49 -13.23 44.42
N GLU A 241 1.18 -12.43 43.59
CA GLU A 241 1.95 -12.93 42.45
C GLU A 241 3.01 -13.96 42.87
N SER A 242 3.73 -13.67 43.92
CA SER A 242 4.78 -14.56 44.46
C SER A 242 4.17 -15.87 44.99
N ALA A 243 3.09 -15.79 45.75
CA ALA A 243 2.39 -16.97 46.27
C ALA A 243 1.81 -17.85 45.18
N LEU A 244 1.22 -17.26 44.16
CA LEU A 244 0.71 -17.98 42.99
C LEU A 244 1.79 -18.57 42.14
N SER A 245 2.89 -17.85 41.90
CA SER A 245 4.03 -18.34 41.15
C SER A 245 4.68 -19.54 41.84
N SER A 246 4.80 -19.51 43.17
CA SER A 246 5.32 -20.64 43.97
C SER A 246 4.41 -21.85 43.94
N LYS A 247 3.08 -21.67 43.90
CA LYS A 247 2.14 -22.80 43.84
C LYS A 247 2.04 -23.44 42.46
N LEU A 248 2.11 -22.61 41.39
CA LEU A 248 1.96 -23.08 40.03
C LEU A 248 3.27 -23.45 39.34
N GLY A 249 4.42 -23.21 40.00
CA GLY A 249 5.72 -23.44 39.40
C GLY A 249 6.06 -22.56 38.19
N SER A 250 5.21 -21.60 37.87
CA SER A 250 5.28 -20.77 36.68
C SER A 250 5.11 -19.30 37.01
N LYS A 251 5.73 -18.41 36.25
CA LYS A 251 5.66 -16.96 36.48
C LYS A 251 4.27 -16.42 36.25
N VAL A 252 3.65 -15.93 37.33
CA VAL A 252 2.33 -15.27 37.31
C VAL A 252 2.49 -13.77 37.37
N SER A 253 1.69 -13.05 36.56
CA SER A 253 1.60 -11.59 36.59
C SER A 253 0.14 -11.17 36.64
N ILE A 254 -0.20 -10.28 37.58
CA ILE A 254 -1.56 -9.77 37.79
C ILE A 254 -1.58 -8.29 37.39
N GLU A 255 -2.54 -7.91 36.56
CA GLU A 255 -2.83 -6.52 36.19
C GLU A 255 -4.24 -6.21 36.69
N ASP A 256 -4.35 -5.51 37.83
CA ASP A 256 -5.65 -5.10 38.40
C ASP A 256 -5.93 -3.62 38.15
N THR A 257 -7.19 -3.31 37.88
CA THR A 257 -7.71 -1.94 37.77
C THR A 257 -9.04 -1.85 38.49
N LYS A 258 -8.99 -1.45 39.78
CA LYS A 258 -10.20 -1.28 40.62
C LYS A 258 -11.09 -2.52 40.72
N GLY A 259 -10.50 -3.70 40.95
CA GLY A 259 -11.22 -4.97 41.10
C GLY A 259 -11.61 -5.65 39.79
N LYS A 260 -11.13 -5.15 38.64
CA LYS A 260 -11.20 -5.81 37.33
C LYS A 260 -9.80 -5.95 36.78
N GLY A 261 -9.40 -7.15 36.39
CA GLY A 261 -8.05 -7.36 35.94
C GLY A 261 -7.90 -8.62 35.09
N LYS A 262 -6.65 -8.87 34.67
CA LYS A 262 -6.27 -10.10 34.01
C LYS A 262 -5.08 -10.71 34.75
N MET A 263 -5.07 -12.05 34.82
CA MET A 263 -3.94 -12.82 35.27
C MET A 263 -3.27 -13.45 34.07
N VAL A 264 -1.95 -13.31 33.98
CA VAL A 264 -1.12 -13.87 32.89
C VAL A 264 -0.18 -14.87 33.52
N ILE A 265 -0.27 -16.13 33.12
CA ILE A 265 0.61 -17.22 33.50
C ILE A 265 1.48 -17.55 32.31
N LYS A 266 2.81 -17.50 32.48
CA LYS A 266 3.76 -17.86 31.42
C LYS A 266 4.15 -19.32 31.60
N TYR A 267 3.97 -20.13 30.55
CA TYR A 267 4.45 -21.50 30.48
C TYR A 267 5.36 -21.66 29.26
N TYR A 268 6.29 -22.62 29.33
CA TYR A 268 7.30 -22.85 28.31
C TYR A 268 7.18 -24.22 27.63
N SER A 269 6.31 -25.10 28.16
CA SER A 269 6.00 -26.40 27.57
C SER A 269 4.51 -26.77 27.79
N TYR A 270 4.01 -27.72 27.02
CA TYR A 270 2.65 -28.25 27.20
C TYR A 270 2.49 -29.01 28.52
N ASP A 271 3.59 -29.66 28.97
CA ASP A 271 3.60 -30.36 30.25
C ASP A 271 3.48 -29.41 31.45
N GLU A 272 4.08 -28.23 31.37
CA GLU A 272 3.85 -27.14 32.34
C GLU A 272 2.40 -26.62 32.30
N LEU A 273 1.83 -26.50 31.12
CA LEU A 273 0.42 -26.05 30.96
C LEU A 273 -0.56 -27.05 31.60
N ASP A 274 -0.35 -28.34 31.36
CA ASP A 274 -1.19 -29.41 31.95
C ASP A 274 -1.07 -29.45 33.49
N GLY A 275 0.10 -29.08 34.02
CA GLY A 275 0.31 -28.99 35.50
C GLY A 275 -0.32 -27.71 36.11
N ILE A 276 -0.70 -26.70 35.31
CA ILE A 276 -1.34 -25.46 35.75
C ILE A 276 -2.87 -25.61 35.72
N ILE A 277 -3.42 -26.43 34.82
CA ILE A 277 -4.85 -26.71 34.67
C ILE A 277 -5.29 -27.77 35.68
#